data_98dacd01e854081647441bdd0e202e66
#
_entry.id   98dacd01e854081647441bdd0e202e66
#
_cell.length_a   1.000
_cell.length_b   1.000
_cell.length_c   1.000
_cell.angle_alpha   90.00
_cell.angle_beta   90.00
_cell.angle_gamma   90.00
#
_symmetry.space_group_name_H-M   'P 1'
#
loop_
_entity.id
_entity.type
_entity.pdbx_description
1 polymer ?
#
loop_
_entity_poly.entity_id
_entity_poly.type
_entity_poly.pdbx_seq_one_letter_code
_entity_poly.pdbx_strand_id
1 'polypeptide(L)'
;YKRYRFPAEIIQYAVWLYFRFNLSHRDIDDLLAQRGVIVTHESIRLWCNKFGSKYAARLRRKHQGYGDTFFIDEVFIKIDGKQHYLWRAVDQDGEVVDVFLQKKRDGKAAKRFFKRMLKKHKGDPRVIVTDKLRSYGVAHRELIPETVHNMVKYANNRAELSHQPTRVRERGMRRFKSMKQAQRFLNVHAAVYNLFNPGRHLVSAVNHRYFRLRSFASWKNAAMV
;
A
#
# COMPACT_ATOMS: atom_id res chain seq x y z
N TYR A 1 -21.58 -7.08 -7.65
CA TYR A 1 -22.12 -5.89 -8.37
C TYR A 1 -23.63 -5.89 -8.53
N LYS A 2 -24.34 -6.75 -7.80
CA LYS A 2 -25.80 -6.78 -7.80
C LYS A 2 -26.37 -5.37 -7.54
N ARG A 3 -27.32 -4.91 -8.35
CA ARG A 3 -27.94 -3.57 -8.31
C ARG A 3 -27.04 -2.40 -8.71
N TYR A 4 -25.89 -2.64 -9.36
CA TYR A 4 -25.12 -1.55 -9.97
C TYR A 4 -25.49 -1.40 -11.45
N ARG A 5 -25.71 -0.16 -11.88
CA ARG A 5 -26.05 0.20 -13.27
C ARG A 5 -24.94 -0.20 -14.25
N PHE A 6 -23.68 -0.06 -13.82
CA PHE A 6 -22.52 -0.27 -14.69
C PHE A 6 -21.98 -1.71 -14.56
N PRO A 7 -21.47 -2.29 -15.67
CA PRO A 7 -20.79 -3.58 -15.66
C PRO A 7 -19.61 -3.64 -14.68
N ALA A 8 -19.32 -4.83 -14.20
CA ALA A 8 -18.22 -5.07 -13.28
C ALA A 8 -16.86 -4.58 -13.83
N GLU A 9 -16.66 -4.73 -15.14
CA GLU A 9 -15.46 -4.35 -15.87
C GLU A 9 -15.19 -2.84 -15.77
N ILE A 10 -16.22 -2.02 -15.93
CA ILE A 10 -16.11 -0.55 -15.81
C ILE A 10 -15.78 -0.16 -14.37
N ILE A 11 -16.47 -0.75 -13.40
CA ILE A 11 -16.26 -0.46 -11.97
C ILE A 11 -14.83 -0.84 -11.55
N GLN A 12 -14.38 -2.05 -11.89
CA GLN A 12 -13.03 -2.50 -11.53
C GLN A 12 -11.93 -1.70 -12.22
N TYR A 13 -12.17 -1.26 -13.47
CA TYR A 13 -11.23 -0.43 -14.22
C TYR A 13 -11.08 0.95 -13.58
N ALA A 14 -12.19 1.62 -13.23
CA ALA A 14 -12.17 2.89 -12.54
C ALA A 14 -11.45 2.80 -11.17
N VAL A 15 -11.72 1.75 -10.40
CA VAL A 15 -11.05 1.50 -9.11
C VAL A 15 -9.56 1.26 -9.30
N TRP A 16 -9.16 0.49 -10.31
CA TRP A 16 -7.75 0.28 -10.65
C TRP A 16 -7.04 1.57 -11.02
N LEU A 17 -7.62 2.37 -11.92
CA LEU A 17 -7.07 3.68 -12.33
C LEU A 17 -6.81 4.56 -11.11
N TYR A 18 -7.78 4.69 -10.21
CA TYR A 18 -7.66 5.51 -9.02
C TYR A 18 -6.53 5.08 -8.09
N PHE A 19 -6.38 3.79 -7.81
CA PHE A 19 -5.35 3.33 -6.87
C PHE A 19 -3.99 3.12 -7.52
N ARG A 20 -3.92 2.92 -8.83
CA ARG A 20 -2.66 2.70 -9.55
C ARG A 20 -1.97 4.01 -9.93
N PHE A 21 -2.74 4.98 -10.43
CA PHE A 21 -2.20 6.23 -10.99
C PHE A 21 -2.53 7.44 -10.10
N ASN A 22 -1.83 8.55 -10.30
CA ASN A 22 -2.10 9.79 -9.59
C ASN A 22 -3.26 10.58 -10.27
N LEU A 23 -4.41 9.93 -10.37
CA LEU A 23 -5.63 10.49 -10.97
C LEU A 23 -6.62 10.85 -9.87
N SER A 24 -7.32 11.97 -10.06
CA SER A 24 -8.53 12.30 -9.28
C SER A 24 -9.73 11.49 -9.79
N HIS A 25 -10.84 11.51 -9.03
CA HIS A 25 -12.07 10.88 -9.51
C HIS A 25 -12.63 11.61 -10.74
N ARG A 26 -12.35 12.90 -10.91
CA ARG A 26 -12.75 13.69 -12.08
C ARG A 26 -11.93 13.34 -13.31
N ASP A 27 -10.61 13.18 -13.17
CA ASP A 27 -9.77 12.73 -14.29
C ASP A 27 -10.22 11.36 -14.80
N ILE A 28 -10.71 10.48 -13.91
CA ILE A 28 -11.23 9.16 -14.30
C ILE A 28 -12.61 9.28 -14.95
N ASP A 29 -13.44 10.21 -14.51
CA ASP A 29 -14.71 10.57 -15.15
C ASP A 29 -14.46 10.97 -16.61
N ASP A 30 -13.55 11.93 -16.85
CA ASP A 30 -13.16 12.38 -18.18
C ASP A 30 -12.60 11.25 -19.06
N LEU A 31 -11.73 10.40 -18.49
CA LEU A 31 -11.17 9.24 -19.21
C LEU A 31 -12.23 8.20 -19.61
N LEU A 32 -13.27 8.02 -18.80
CA LEU A 32 -14.39 7.13 -19.11
C LEU A 32 -15.33 7.76 -20.13
N ALA A 33 -15.62 9.06 -19.98
CA ALA A 33 -16.46 9.83 -20.94
C ALA A 33 -15.86 9.80 -22.34
N GLN A 34 -14.54 9.95 -22.48
CA GLN A 34 -13.82 9.83 -23.76
C GLN A 34 -14.06 8.49 -24.46
N ARG A 35 -14.42 7.44 -23.70
CA ARG A 35 -14.73 6.10 -24.19
C ARG A 35 -16.24 5.82 -24.24
N GLY A 36 -17.07 6.84 -24.20
CA GLY A 36 -18.53 6.74 -24.26
C GLY A 36 -19.18 6.22 -22.96
N VAL A 37 -18.44 6.17 -21.84
CA VAL A 37 -18.99 5.74 -20.55
C VAL A 37 -19.29 6.95 -19.69
N ILE A 38 -20.55 7.37 -19.65
CA ILE A 38 -21.01 8.53 -18.87
C ILE A 38 -21.31 8.11 -17.43
N VAL A 39 -20.43 8.52 -16.52
CA VAL A 39 -20.53 8.24 -15.07
C VAL A 39 -20.02 9.45 -14.28
N THR A 40 -20.61 9.76 -13.15
CA THR A 40 -20.17 10.89 -12.33
C THR A 40 -18.96 10.52 -11.47
N HIS A 41 -18.07 11.48 -11.24
CA HIS A 41 -16.93 11.32 -10.32
C HIS A 41 -17.35 10.89 -8.91
N GLU A 42 -18.56 11.22 -8.48
CA GLU A 42 -19.12 10.79 -7.19
C GLU A 42 -19.41 9.27 -7.18
N SER A 43 -19.94 8.72 -8.27
CA SER A 43 -20.12 7.28 -8.44
C SER A 43 -18.78 6.55 -8.36
N ILE A 44 -17.76 7.08 -9.04
CA ILE A 44 -16.39 6.54 -9.01
C ILE A 44 -15.84 6.57 -7.57
N ARG A 45 -16.04 7.67 -6.84
CA ARG A 45 -15.66 7.79 -5.43
C ARG A 45 -16.32 6.71 -4.55
N LEU A 46 -17.61 6.49 -4.75
CA LEU A 46 -18.35 5.44 -4.04
C LEU A 46 -17.84 4.04 -4.38
N TRP A 47 -17.52 3.76 -5.64
CA TRP A 47 -16.93 2.49 -6.07
C TRP A 47 -15.57 2.26 -5.43
N CYS A 48 -14.69 3.25 -5.45
CA CYS A 48 -13.37 3.17 -4.80
C CYS A 48 -13.49 2.90 -3.31
N ASN A 49 -14.42 3.56 -2.62
CA ASN A 49 -14.68 3.38 -1.21
C ASN A 49 -15.23 1.98 -0.88
N LYS A 50 -16.15 1.46 -1.67
CA LYS A 50 -16.82 0.18 -1.43
C LYS A 50 -15.99 -1.01 -1.88
N PHE A 51 -15.46 -0.97 -3.08
CA PHE A 51 -14.81 -2.13 -3.70
C PHE A 51 -13.30 -2.19 -3.44
N GLY A 52 -12.62 -1.05 -3.33
CA GLY A 52 -11.16 -1.00 -3.16
C GLY A 52 -10.68 -1.89 -2.01
N SER A 53 -11.27 -1.75 -0.82
CA SER A 53 -10.90 -2.56 0.35
C SER A 53 -11.18 -4.06 0.16
N LYS A 54 -12.26 -4.40 -0.56
CA LYS A 54 -12.60 -5.80 -0.86
C LYS A 54 -11.58 -6.44 -1.81
N TYR A 55 -11.20 -5.72 -2.88
CA TYR A 55 -10.19 -6.18 -3.82
C TYR A 55 -8.83 -6.35 -3.14
N ALA A 56 -8.40 -5.35 -2.37
CA ALA A 56 -7.16 -5.42 -1.61
C ALA A 56 -7.13 -6.60 -0.61
N ALA A 57 -8.25 -6.91 0.04
CA ALA A 57 -8.33 -8.06 0.94
C ALA A 57 -8.15 -9.39 0.20
N ARG A 58 -8.74 -9.52 -1.00
CA ARG A 58 -8.61 -10.72 -1.84
C ARG A 58 -7.20 -10.88 -2.40
N LEU A 59 -6.58 -9.79 -2.86
CA LEU A 59 -5.18 -9.80 -3.31
C LEU A 59 -4.26 -10.28 -2.20
N ARG A 60 -4.40 -9.74 -0.99
CA ARG A 60 -3.58 -10.15 0.16
C ARG A 60 -3.78 -11.62 0.57
N ARG A 61 -4.98 -12.18 0.43
CA ARG A 61 -5.21 -13.62 0.71
C ARG A 61 -4.47 -14.54 -0.26
N LYS A 62 -4.27 -14.09 -1.50
CA LYS A 62 -3.57 -14.84 -2.56
C LYS A 62 -2.08 -14.57 -2.60
N HIS A 63 -1.57 -13.66 -1.76
CA HIS A 63 -0.16 -13.33 -1.69
C HIS A 63 0.63 -14.53 -1.14
N GLN A 64 1.72 -14.88 -1.80
CA GLN A 64 2.51 -16.07 -1.49
C GLN A 64 3.42 -15.92 -0.27
N GLY A 65 3.54 -14.72 0.25
CA GLY A 65 4.44 -14.35 1.35
C GLY A 65 5.34 -13.20 0.94
N TYR A 66 6.03 -12.63 1.91
CA TYR A 66 7.04 -11.61 1.72
C TYR A 66 8.42 -12.22 1.90
N GLY A 67 9.45 -11.54 1.47
CA GLY A 67 10.81 -11.91 1.78
C GLY A 67 11.12 -11.93 3.29
N ASP A 68 12.33 -12.30 3.67
CA ASP A 68 12.74 -12.50 5.06
C ASP A 68 13.46 -11.29 5.70
N THR A 69 13.71 -10.25 4.90
CA THR A 69 14.37 -9.01 5.34
C THR A 69 13.45 -7.82 5.19
N PHE A 70 13.12 -7.15 6.30
CA PHE A 70 12.20 -6.02 6.31
C PHE A 70 12.92 -4.71 6.59
N PHE A 71 12.63 -3.72 5.77
CA PHE A 71 13.07 -2.34 5.90
C PHE A 71 11.91 -1.51 6.46
N ILE A 72 12.10 -0.89 7.62
CA ILE A 72 11.04 -0.20 8.35
C ILE A 72 11.40 1.27 8.53
N ASP A 73 10.46 2.14 8.22
CA ASP A 73 10.59 3.58 8.39
C ASP A 73 9.25 4.25 8.71
N GLU A 74 9.30 5.43 9.31
CA GLU A 74 8.11 6.25 9.49
C GLU A 74 8.33 7.68 9.04
N VAL A 75 7.31 8.24 8.41
CA VAL A 75 7.30 9.63 7.94
C VAL A 75 6.15 10.42 8.53
N PHE A 76 6.34 11.73 8.62
CA PHE A 76 5.27 12.65 8.99
C PHE A 76 4.24 12.79 7.88
N ILE A 77 2.98 12.83 8.26
CA ILE A 77 1.85 13.10 7.38
C ILE A 77 0.87 14.02 8.11
N LYS A 78 0.39 15.05 7.41
CA LYS A 78 -0.65 15.95 7.95
C LYS A 78 -2.02 15.49 7.51
N ILE A 79 -2.92 15.26 8.46
CA ILE A 79 -4.31 14.88 8.22
C ILE A 79 -5.18 15.90 8.95
N ASP A 80 -5.98 16.65 8.20
CA ASP A 80 -6.82 17.73 8.76
C ASP A 80 -6.00 18.69 9.65
N GLY A 81 -4.85 19.14 9.12
CA GLY A 81 -3.93 20.04 9.82
C GLY A 81 -3.13 19.40 10.97
N LYS A 82 -3.48 18.22 11.47
CA LYS A 82 -2.83 17.54 12.58
C LYS A 82 -1.75 16.59 12.11
N GLN A 83 -0.61 16.58 12.82
CA GLN A 83 0.50 15.68 12.52
C GLN A 83 0.19 14.25 12.94
N HIS A 84 0.51 13.32 12.05
CA HIS A 84 0.42 11.88 12.25
C HIS A 84 1.71 11.23 11.73
N TYR A 85 1.90 9.95 12.03
CA TYR A 85 3.05 9.17 11.60
C TYR A 85 2.58 7.99 10.76
N LEU A 86 3.13 7.90 9.56
CA LEU A 86 2.92 6.80 8.65
C LEU A 86 4.06 5.81 8.79
N TRP A 87 3.82 4.71 9.48
CA TRP A 87 4.72 3.59 9.63
C TRP A 87 4.60 2.68 8.42
N ARG A 88 5.72 2.27 7.87
CA ARG A 88 5.77 1.43 6.68
C ARG A 88 6.88 0.40 6.81
N ALA A 89 6.58 -0.84 6.41
CA ALA A 89 7.55 -1.89 6.21
C ALA A 89 7.50 -2.37 4.76
N VAL A 90 8.67 -2.55 4.16
CA VAL A 90 8.84 -3.17 2.84
C VAL A 90 9.87 -4.30 2.97
N ASP A 91 9.76 -5.31 2.12
CA ASP A 91 10.75 -6.38 2.07
C ASP A 91 11.94 -6.04 1.14
N GLN A 92 12.86 -6.99 0.99
CA GLN A 92 14.03 -6.82 0.12
C GLN A 92 13.68 -6.68 -1.37
N ASP A 93 12.48 -7.08 -1.80
CA ASP A 93 12.01 -6.92 -3.18
C ASP A 93 11.24 -5.60 -3.39
N GLY A 94 11.04 -4.84 -2.30
CA GLY A 94 10.32 -3.56 -2.29
C GLY A 94 8.81 -3.72 -2.19
N GLU A 95 8.31 -4.92 -1.89
CA GLU A 95 6.90 -5.13 -1.62
C GLU A 95 6.49 -4.58 -0.25
N VAL A 96 5.34 -3.95 -0.20
CA VAL A 96 4.82 -3.36 1.04
C VAL A 96 4.23 -4.44 1.94
N VAL A 97 4.94 -4.79 2.99
CA VAL A 97 4.51 -5.76 4.02
C VAL A 97 3.37 -5.17 4.85
N ASP A 98 3.57 -3.96 5.39
CA ASP A 98 2.50 -3.24 6.09
C ASP A 98 2.65 -1.73 5.98
N VAL A 99 1.51 -1.05 6.15
CA VAL A 99 1.40 0.40 6.23
C VAL A 99 0.37 0.77 7.29
N PHE A 100 0.77 1.59 8.27
CA PHE A 100 -0.07 1.91 9.42
C PHE A 100 0.09 3.36 9.89
N LEU A 101 -1.04 4.04 10.04
CA LEU A 101 -1.11 5.41 10.58
C LEU A 101 -1.28 5.41 12.09
N GLN A 102 -0.50 6.23 12.76
CA GLN A 102 -0.59 6.42 14.19
C GLN A 102 -0.45 7.91 14.56
N LYS A 103 -1.01 8.28 15.72
CA LYS A 103 -0.93 9.65 16.25
C LYS A 103 0.41 9.94 16.91
N LYS A 104 1.11 8.92 17.37
CA LYS A 104 2.36 9.02 18.14
C LYS A 104 3.49 8.24 17.49
N ARG A 105 4.72 8.62 17.84
CA ARG A 105 5.99 8.02 17.44
C ARG A 105 6.77 7.59 18.68
N ASP A 106 6.14 6.78 19.52
CA ASP A 106 6.72 6.28 20.77
C ASP A 106 6.89 4.74 20.74
N GLY A 107 7.50 4.17 21.78
CA GLY A 107 7.70 2.72 21.88
C GLY A 107 6.40 1.92 21.82
N LYS A 108 5.29 2.45 22.35
CA LYS A 108 3.97 1.79 22.26
C LYS A 108 3.46 1.77 20.80
N ALA A 109 3.72 2.84 20.04
CA ALA A 109 3.36 2.92 18.64
C ALA A 109 4.20 1.93 17.79
N ALA A 110 5.52 1.86 18.03
CA ALA A 110 6.40 0.90 17.39
C ALA A 110 5.96 -0.55 17.67
N LYS A 111 5.70 -0.89 18.93
CA LYS A 111 5.21 -2.23 19.31
C LYS A 111 3.90 -2.60 18.61
N ARG A 112 2.94 -1.67 18.53
CA ARG A 112 1.69 -1.91 17.79
C ARG A 112 1.93 -2.16 16.30
N PHE A 113 2.85 -1.41 15.70
CA PHE A 113 3.22 -1.62 14.29
C PHE A 113 3.88 -2.98 14.08
N PHE A 114 4.86 -3.35 14.91
CA PHE A 114 5.55 -4.64 14.83
C PHE A 114 4.57 -5.80 14.99
N LYS A 115 3.74 -5.82 16.04
CA LYS A 115 2.72 -6.86 16.26
C LYS A 115 1.81 -7.02 15.04
N ARG A 116 1.41 -5.90 14.41
CA ARG A 116 0.56 -5.92 13.21
C ARG A 116 1.29 -6.47 11.99
N MET A 117 2.54 -6.07 11.78
CA MET A 117 3.40 -6.50 10.69
C MET A 117 3.68 -8.01 10.78
N LEU A 118 4.10 -8.49 11.94
CA LEU A 118 4.38 -9.92 12.19
C LEU A 118 3.14 -10.78 11.98
N LYS A 119 1.97 -10.34 12.46
CA LYS A 119 0.71 -11.04 12.21
C LYS A 119 0.40 -11.17 10.71
N LYS A 120 0.76 -10.19 9.88
CA LYS A 120 0.55 -10.24 8.43
C LYS A 120 1.56 -11.14 7.72
N HIS A 121 2.78 -11.13 8.17
CA HIS A 121 3.85 -11.97 7.63
C HIS A 121 3.67 -13.45 8.03
N LYS A 122 2.97 -13.73 9.13
CA LYS A 122 2.77 -15.07 9.71
C LYS A 122 4.05 -15.69 10.25
N GLY A 123 4.96 -14.90 10.78
CA GLY A 123 6.21 -15.32 11.37
C GLY A 123 7.15 -14.14 11.59
N ASP A 124 8.34 -14.45 12.09
CA ASP A 124 9.38 -13.46 12.31
C ASP A 124 10.29 -13.36 11.08
N PRO A 125 10.67 -12.16 10.63
CA PRO A 125 11.65 -12.00 9.58
C PRO A 125 13.04 -12.39 10.10
N ARG A 126 13.95 -12.82 9.21
CA ARG A 126 15.34 -13.10 9.58
C ARG A 126 16.10 -11.82 9.95
N VAL A 127 15.83 -10.72 9.24
CA VAL A 127 16.47 -9.42 9.44
C VAL A 127 15.44 -8.31 9.42
N ILE A 128 15.57 -7.35 10.35
CA ILE A 128 14.93 -6.04 10.23
C ILE A 128 16.00 -4.95 10.08
N VAL A 129 15.71 -4.00 9.21
CA VAL A 129 16.54 -2.81 8.95
C VAL A 129 15.74 -1.60 9.34
N THR A 130 16.28 -0.75 10.21
CA THR A 130 15.61 0.50 10.65
C THR A 130 16.64 1.62 10.74
N ASP A 131 16.15 2.86 10.92
CA ASP A 131 16.98 3.94 11.42
C ASP A 131 17.34 3.72 12.91
N LYS A 132 18.08 4.68 13.49
CA LYS A 132 18.49 4.63 14.91
C LYS A 132 17.43 5.09 15.91
N LEU A 133 16.16 5.13 15.53
CA LEU A 133 15.08 5.54 16.42
C LEU A 133 14.94 4.57 17.60
N ARG A 134 15.07 5.07 18.82
CA ARG A 134 15.04 4.25 20.06
C ARG A 134 13.80 3.36 20.19
N SER A 135 12.66 3.81 19.67
CA SER A 135 11.39 3.05 19.74
C SER A 135 11.44 1.73 18.98
N TYR A 136 12.24 1.61 17.90
CA TYR A 136 12.45 0.36 17.16
C TYR A 136 13.20 -0.66 18.01
N GLY A 137 14.30 -0.25 18.67
CA GLY A 137 15.07 -1.14 19.53
C GLY A 137 14.25 -1.69 20.71
N VAL A 138 13.33 -0.89 21.28
CA VAL A 138 12.42 -1.37 22.32
C VAL A 138 11.44 -2.41 21.78
N ALA A 139 10.83 -2.14 20.63
CA ALA A 139 9.90 -3.07 20.00
C ALA A 139 10.57 -4.39 19.58
N HIS A 140 11.79 -4.30 19.02
CA HIS A 140 12.60 -5.45 18.61
C HIS A 140 12.88 -6.38 19.78
N ARG A 141 13.53 -5.87 20.86
CA ARG A 141 13.91 -6.68 22.04
C ARG A 141 12.73 -7.38 22.70
N GLU A 142 11.55 -6.78 22.65
CA GLU A 142 10.37 -7.34 23.32
C GLU A 142 9.60 -8.35 22.44
N LEU A 143 9.61 -8.18 21.13
CA LEU A 143 8.72 -8.95 20.25
C LEU A 143 9.43 -9.97 19.38
N ILE A 144 10.68 -9.71 18.97
CA ILE A 144 11.46 -10.53 18.05
C ILE A 144 12.95 -10.49 18.40
N PRO A 145 13.36 -10.84 19.63
CA PRO A 145 14.75 -10.71 20.09
C PRO A 145 15.74 -11.53 19.25
N GLU A 146 15.32 -12.63 18.66
CA GLU A 146 16.15 -13.53 17.85
C GLU A 146 16.36 -13.00 16.41
N THR A 147 15.59 -12.02 15.96
CA THR A 147 15.73 -11.41 14.64
C THR A 147 16.95 -10.48 14.63
N VAL A 148 17.75 -10.51 13.57
CA VAL A 148 18.87 -9.58 13.40
C VAL A 148 18.36 -8.16 13.20
N HIS A 149 18.76 -7.23 14.08
CA HIS A 149 18.41 -5.81 13.94
C HIS A 149 19.58 -5.01 13.37
N ASN A 150 19.47 -4.61 12.13
CA ASN A 150 20.46 -3.81 11.43
C ASN A 150 20.09 -2.31 11.48
N MET A 151 20.98 -1.49 12.07
CA MET A 151 20.84 -0.04 12.18
C MET A 151 22.01 0.71 11.52
N VAL A 152 22.69 0.08 10.57
CA VAL A 152 23.82 0.69 9.84
C VAL A 152 23.31 1.89 9.04
N LYS A 153 24.08 2.96 9.03
CA LYS A 153 23.79 4.18 8.28
C LYS A 153 23.61 3.84 6.79
N TYR A 154 22.58 4.38 6.17
CA TYR A 154 22.18 4.15 4.77
C TYR A 154 21.62 2.74 4.46
N ALA A 155 21.66 1.78 5.37
CA ALA A 155 21.06 0.46 5.13
C ALA A 155 19.54 0.55 4.90
N ASN A 156 18.88 1.58 5.44
CA ASN A 156 17.42 1.74 5.38
C ASN A 156 16.91 2.58 4.18
N ASN A 157 17.76 2.96 3.23
CA ASN A 157 17.37 3.77 2.06
C ASN A 157 16.18 3.17 1.28
N ARG A 158 16.03 1.86 1.28
CA ARG A 158 14.92 1.16 0.64
C ARG A 158 13.57 1.54 1.27
N ALA A 159 13.49 1.60 2.59
CA ALA A 159 12.28 2.05 3.27
C ALA A 159 11.98 3.53 2.98
N GLU A 160 12.99 4.38 3.02
CA GLU A 160 12.84 5.81 2.71
C GLU A 160 12.29 6.03 1.30
N LEU A 161 12.87 5.38 0.29
CA LEU A 161 12.40 5.46 -1.10
C LEU A 161 10.98 4.92 -1.27
N SER A 162 10.59 3.92 -0.49
CA SER A 162 9.26 3.31 -0.54
C SER A 162 8.11 4.27 -0.22
N HIS A 163 8.38 5.38 0.48
CA HIS A 163 7.38 6.41 0.78
C HIS A 163 7.08 7.32 -0.42
N GLN A 164 7.95 7.40 -1.42
CA GLN A 164 7.81 8.31 -2.56
C GLN A 164 6.46 8.16 -3.31
N PRO A 165 6.03 6.95 -3.72
CA PRO A 165 4.74 6.76 -4.39
C PRO A 165 3.55 7.26 -3.54
N THR A 166 3.61 7.09 -2.22
CA THR A 166 2.57 7.57 -1.31
C THR A 166 2.56 9.09 -1.23
N ARG A 167 3.73 9.74 -1.17
CA ARG A 167 3.84 11.20 -1.13
C ARG A 167 3.33 11.87 -2.40
N VAL A 168 3.59 11.26 -3.58
CA VAL A 168 3.04 11.74 -4.85
C VAL A 168 1.51 11.71 -4.81
N ARG A 169 0.93 10.61 -4.33
CA ARG A 169 -0.53 10.46 -4.20
C ARG A 169 -1.12 11.44 -3.18
N GLU A 170 -0.48 11.62 -2.03
CA GLU A 170 -0.93 12.57 -1.01
C GLU A 170 -1.02 14.00 -1.55
N ARG A 171 0.01 14.44 -2.29
CA ARG A 171 0.01 15.75 -2.94
C ARG A 171 -1.11 15.90 -3.97
N GLY A 172 -1.26 14.94 -4.86
CA GLY A 172 -2.32 14.93 -5.88
C GLY A 172 -3.74 14.90 -5.30
N MET A 173 -3.92 14.29 -4.13
CA MET A 173 -5.20 14.28 -3.40
C MET A 173 -5.43 15.53 -2.55
N ARG A 174 -4.55 16.52 -2.58
CA ARG A 174 -4.59 17.71 -1.72
C ARG A 174 -4.73 17.36 -0.24
N ARG A 175 -3.96 16.38 0.22
CA ARG A 175 -3.90 15.80 1.57
C ARG A 175 -5.12 14.94 1.95
N PHE A 176 -4.95 14.16 2.99
CA PHE A 176 -6.02 13.34 3.56
C PHE A 176 -6.91 14.17 4.51
N LYS A 177 -8.22 13.84 4.53
CA LYS A 177 -9.21 14.54 5.34
C LYS A 177 -9.50 13.85 6.69
N SER A 178 -9.18 12.57 6.83
CA SER A 178 -9.30 11.84 8.10
C SER A 178 -8.36 10.63 8.15
N MET A 179 -8.01 10.19 9.36
CA MET A 179 -7.20 8.97 9.56
C MET A 179 -7.86 7.74 8.94
N LYS A 180 -9.17 7.59 9.06
CA LYS A 180 -9.92 6.45 8.50
C LYS A 180 -9.86 6.42 6.98
N GLN A 181 -10.03 7.57 6.33
CA GLN A 181 -9.87 7.71 4.88
C GLN A 181 -8.44 7.39 4.45
N ALA A 182 -7.45 7.98 5.10
CA ALA A 182 -6.04 7.79 4.80
C ALA A 182 -5.64 6.32 4.95
N GLN A 183 -5.95 5.67 6.07
CA GLN A 183 -5.60 4.27 6.30
C GLN A 183 -6.28 3.34 5.28
N ARG A 184 -7.54 3.59 4.93
CA ARG A 184 -8.24 2.82 3.91
C ARG A 184 -7.55 2.96 2.55
N PHE A 185 -7.24 4.20 2.13
CA PHE A 185 -6.53 4.46 0.89
C PHE A 185 -5.17 3.76 0.86
N LEU A 186 -4.35 3.96 1.88
CA LEU A 186 -3.00 3.40 1.97
C LEU A 186 -2.99 1.86 1.91
N ASN A 187 -3.96 1.21 2.56
CA ASN A 187 -4.10 -0.24 2.50
C ASN A 187 -4.40 -0.76 1.09
N VAL A 188 -5.23 -0.06 0.33
CA VAL A 188 -5.56 -0.46 -1.05
C VAL A 188 -4.42 -0.12 -1.99
N HIS A 189 -3.87 1.09 -1.86
CA HIS A 189 -2.73 1.55 -2.64
C HIS A 189 -1.53 0.60 -2.50
N ALA A 190 -1.21 0.14 -1.28
CA ALA A 190 -0.14 -0.83 -1.04
C ALA A 190 -0.40 -2.16 -1.78
N ALA A 191 -1.61 -2.70 -1.71
CA ALA A 191 -1.95 -3.96 -2.39
C ALA A 191 -1.89 -3.83 -3.93
N VAL A 192 -2.34 -2.70 -4.48
CA VAL A 192 -2.23 -2.41 -5.91
C VAL A 192 -0.79 -2.16 -6.31
N TYR A 193 -0.02 -1.46 -5.47
CA TYR A 193 1.40 -1.23 -5.70
C TYR A 193 2.17 -2.56 -5.82
N ASN A 194 2.04 -3.45 -4.84
CA ASN A 194 2.69 -4.77 -4.87
C ASN A 194 2.32 -5.55 -6.14
N LEU A 195 1.03 -5.56 -6.50
CA LEU A 195 0.57 -6.31 -7.66
C LEU A 195 1.14 -5.79 -9.00
N PHE A 196 1.33 -4.48 -9.16
CA PHE A 196 1.70 -3.85 -10.43
C PHE A 196 3.11 -3.26 -10.45
N ASN A 197 3.92 -3.53 -9.44
CA ASN A 197 5.31 -3.06 -9.38
C ASN A 197 6.28 -4.24 -9.18
N PRO A 198 6.39 -5.16 -10.16
CA PRO A 198 7.26 -6.34 -10.07
C PRO A 198 8.73 -5.95 -10.30
N GLY A 199 9.35 -5.21 -9.39
CA GLY A 199 10.80 -4.91 -9.45
C GLY A 199 11.38 -4.73 -10.85
N ARG A 200 10.90 -3.75 -11.62
CA ARG A 200 11.20 -3.58 -13.06
C ARG A 200 12.70 -3.65 -13.40
N HIS A 201 13.54 -3.18 -12.48
CA HIS A 201 15.00 -3.18 -12.62
C HIS A 201 15.65 -4.55 -12.33
N LEU A 202 14.86 -5.51 -11.79
CA LEU A 202 15.34 -6.84 -11.41
C LEU A 202 14.97 -7.92 -12.44
N VAL A 203 14.17 -7.58 -13.45
CA VAL A 203 13.65 -8.54 -14.42
C VAL A 203 13.84 -8.06 -15.86
N SER A 204 13.99 -9.01 -16.79
CA SER A 204 14.05 -8.71 -18.22
C SER A 204 12.76 -8.06 -18.74
N ALA A 205 12.83 -7.35 -19.85
CA ALA A 205 11.66 -6.73 -20.49
C ALA A 205 10.57 -7.75 -20.85
N VAL A 206 10.95 -8.96 -21.21
CA VAL A 206 10.02 -10.06 -21.53
C VAL A 206 9.28 -10.48 -20.26
N ASN A 207 10.02 -10.77 -19.20
CA ASN A 207 9.45 -11.17 -17.90
C ASN A 207 8.58 -10.06 -17.31
N HIS A 208 9.00 -8.80 -17.44
CA HIS A 208 8.19 -7.67 -16.98
C HIS A 208 6.84 -7.61 -17.71
N ARG A 209 6.81 -7.81 -19.03
CA ARG A 209 5.54 -7.86 -19.79
C ARG A 209 4.67 -9.03 -19.33
N TYR A 210 5.26 -10.21 -19.14
CA TYR A 210 4.57 -11.39 -18.65
C TYR A 210 3.97 -11.17 -17.25
N PHE A 211 4.75 -10.67 -16.30
CA PHE A 211 4.26 -10.37 -14.95
C PHE A 211 3.15 -9.33 -14.94
N ARG A 212 3.25 -8.33 -15.81
CA ARG A 212 2.19 -7.32 -15.95
C ARG A 212 0.86 -7.94 -16.44
N LEU A 213 0.90 -8.86 -17.39
CA LEU A 213 -0.30 -9.59 -17.83
C LEU A 213 -0.89 -10.42 -16.69
N ARG A 214 -0.05 -11.13 -15.93
CA ARG A 214 -0.49 -11.87 -14.74
C ARG A 214 -1.09 -10.95 -13.66
N SER A 215 -0.54 -9.77 -13.49
CA SER A 215 -1.09 -8.77 -12.57
C SER A 215 -2.51 -8.34 -12.97
N PHE A 216 -2.76 -8.12 -14.25
CA PHE A 216 -4.12 -7.82 -14.74
C PHE A 216 -5.08 -9.00 -14.54
N ALA A 217 -4.65 -10.22 -14.83
CA ALA A 217 -5.46 -11.42 -14.57
C ALA A 217 -5.79 -11.56 -13.07
N SER A 218 -4.79 -11.35 -12.19
CA SER A 218 -4.97 -11.37 -10.74
C SER A 218 -5.90 -10.27 -10.24
N TRP A 219 -5.80 -9.07 -10.81
CA TRP A 219 -6.71 -7.96 -10.53
C TRP A 219 -8.15 -8.30 -10.92
N LYS A 220 -8.36 -8.78 -12.14
CA LYS A 220 -9.68 -9.21 -12.64
C LYS A 220 -10.28 -10.26 -11.71
N ASN A 221 -9.52 -11.29 -11.33
CA ASN A 221 -9.97 -12.33 -10.40
C ASN A 221 -10.30 -11.80 -9.00
N ALA A 222 -9.53 -10.82 -8.48
CA ALA A 222 -9.81 -10.19 -7.21
C ALA A 222 -11.07 -9.30 -7.27
N ALA A 223 -11.38 -8.74 -8.43
CA ALA A 223 -12.53 -7.88 -8.65
C ALA A 223 -13.83 -8.65 -8.98
N MET A 224 -13.74 -9.91 -9.44
CA MET A 224 -14.95 -10.75 -9.60
C MET A 224 -15.61 -11.01 -8.25
N VAL A 225 -16.87 -10.59 -8.10
CA VAL A 225 -17.69 -10.69 -6.87
C VAL A 225 -18.83 -11.65 -7.10
#